data_58bbf09436643ef939489a46bde1131d
#
_entry.id   58bbf09436643ef939489a46bde1131d
#
_cell.length_a   1.000
_cell.length_b   1.000
_cell.length_c   1.000
_cell.angle_alpha   90.00
_cell.angle_beta   90.00
_cell.angle_gamma   90.00
#
_symmetry.space_group_name_H-M   'P 1'
#
loop_
_entity.id
_entity.type
_entity.pdbx_description
1 polymer ?
#
loop_
_entity_poly.entity_id
_entity_poly.type
_entity_poly.pdbx_seq_one_letter_code
_entity_poly.pdbx_strand_id
1 'polypeptide(L)' 'MSEADIEYRSHFIDVQSYESDGKRWRPKAIVSIYHGGALHQKTVAAPIEVLFDSETAADTYSLAMAKKWIDDNS' A
#
# COMPACT_ATOMS: atom_id res chain seq x y z
N MET A 1 2.84 13.72 -9.22
CA MET A 1 3.73 12.70 -9.60
C MET A 1 4.05 11.75 -8.47
N SER A 2 4.24 10.56 -8.81
CA SER A 2 4.42 9.55 -7.82
C SER A 2 5.74 9.69 -7.10
N GLU A 3 5.74 9.45 -5.83
CA GLU A 3 6.92 9.43 -5.05
C GLU A 3 7.68 8.14 -5.26
N ALA A 4 8.94 8.16 -4.91
CA ALA A 4 9.70 6.94 -4.90
C ALA A 4 9.08 5.94 -3.94
N ASP A 5 9.27 4.67 -4.24
CA ASP A 5 8.81 3.62 -3.34
C ASP A 5 9.46 3.78 -1.97
N ILE A 6 8.70 3.43 -0.96
CA ILE A 6 9.20 3.45 0.41
C ILE A 6 9.79 2.08 0.72
N GLU A 7 11.02 2.07 1.20
CA GLU A 7 11.67 0.81 1.57
C GLU A 7 11.41 0.49 3.02
N TYR A 8 11.03 -0.76 3.29
CA TYR A 8 10.76 -1.23 4.64
C TYR A 8 11.12 -2.71 4.73
N ARG A 9 12.09 -3.05 5.56
CA ARG A 9 12.53 -4.43 5.80
C ARG A 9 12.80 -5.19 4.50
N SER A 10 13.57 -4.56 3.62
CA SER A 10 13.97 -5.10 2.31
C SER A 10 12.82 -5.21 1.32
N HIS A 11 11.67 -4.65 1.64
CA HIS A 11 10.54 -4.58 0.73
C HIS A 11 10.38 -3.14 0.26
N PHE A 12 9.70 -2.99 -0.89
CA PHE A 12 9.37 -1.68 -1.42
C PHE A 12 7.87 -1.53 -1.42
N ILE A 13 7.39 -0.41 -0.93
CA ILE A 13 5.96 -0.13 -0.80
C ILE A 13 5.60 1.00 -1.75
N ASP A 14 4.66 0.74 -2.65
CA ASP A 14 4.12 1.73 -3.55
C ASP A 14 2.68 2.00 -3.14
N VAL A 15 2.45 3.14 -2.51
CA VAL A 15 1.12 3.51 -2.03
C VAL A 15 0.30 3.97 -3.22
N GLN A 16 -0.83 3.31 -3.47
CA GLN A 16 -1.68 3.57 -4.63
C GLN A 16 -3.14 3.71 -4.23
N SER A 17 -3.41 4.50 -3.20
CA SER A 17 -4.79 4.81 -2.84
C SER A 17 -5.52 5.41 -4.03
N TYR A 18 -6.79 5.11 -4.16
CA TYR A 18 -7.54 5.57 -5.32
C TYR A 18 -8.90 6.10 -4.89
N GLU A 19 -9.43 7.00 -5.72
CA GLU A 19 -10.71 7.60 -5.46
C GLU A 19 -11.83 6.67 -5.87
N SER A 20 -12.84 6.58 -5.02
CA SER A 20 -14.02 5.76 -5.26
C SER A 20 -15.25 6.66 -5.36
N ASP A 21 -16.42 6.04 -5.47
CA ASP A 21 -17.67 6.77 -5.56
C ASP A 21 -17.84 7.69 -4.35
N GLY A 22 -18.45 8.86 -4.57
CA GLY A 22 -18.69 9.81 -3.50
C GLY A 22 -17.47 10.56 -3.06
N LYS A 23 -16.42 10.56 -3.88
CA LYS A 23 -15.17 11.25 -3.60
C LYS A 23 -14.51 10.75 -2.32
N ARG A 24 -14.69 9.46 -2.05
CA ARG A 24 -14.00 8.79 -0.96
C ARG A 24 -12.78 8.10 -1.48
N TRP A 25 -11.78 7.95 -0.64
CA TRP A 25 -10.52 7.33 -1.02
C TRP A 25 -10.38 5.96 -0.40
N ARG A 26 -9.98 4.99 -1.20
CA ARG A 26 -9.76 3.62 -0.75
C ARG A 26 -8.27 3.37 -0.63
N PRO A 27 -7.81 2.83 0.51
CA PRO A 27 -6.39 2.53 0.68
C PRO A 27 -5.99 1.31 -0.15
N LYS A 28 -4.79 1.40 -0.71
CA LYS A 28 -4.21 0.31 -1.47
C LYS A 28 -2.71 0.51 -1.52
N ALA A 29 -1.97 -0.57 -1.48
CA ALA A 29 -0.52 -0.51 -1.62
C ALA A 29 -0.04 -1.75 -2.35
N ILE A 30 1.07 -1.60 -3.07
CA ILE A 30 1.72 -2.73 -3.71
C ILE A 30 3.07 -2.91 -3.02
N VAL A 31 3.29 -4.11 -2.50
CA VAL A 31 4.54 -4.47 -1.82
C VAL A 31 5.36 -5.31 -2.78
N SER A 32 6.61 -4.92 -2.97
CA SER A 32 7.51 -5.62 -3.89
C SER A 32 8.76 -6.07 -3.16
N ILE A 33 9.29 -7.22 -3.55
CA ILE A 33 10.55 -7.71 -3.02
C ILE A 33 11.28 -8.47 -4.12
N TYR A 34 12.58 -8.31 -4.16
CA TYR A 34 13.42 -9.14 -5.03
C TYR A 34 13.88 -10.36 -4.25
N HIS A 35 13.67 -11.53 -4.84
CA HIS A 35 14.04 -12.76 -4.20
C HIS A 35 14.51 -13.74 -5.28
N GLY A 36 15.74 -14.21 -5.15
CA GLY A 36 16.28 -15.16 -6.12
C GLY A 36 16.40 -14.57 -7.51
N GLY A 37 16.59 -13.25 -7.62
CA GLY A 37 16.71 -12.59 -8.90
C GLY A 37 15.38 -12.25 -9.56
N ALA A 38 14.27 -12.56 -8.93
CA ALA A 38 12.94 -12.27 -9.48
C ALA A 38 12.20 -11.28 -8.60
N LEU A 39 11.37 -10.46 -9.25
CA LEU A 39 10.54 -9.50 -8.55
C LEU A 39 9.21 -10.15 -8.18
N HIS A 40 8.88 -10.12 -6.91
CA HIS A 40 7.61 -10.62 -6.41
C HIS A 40 6.80 -9.45 -5.89
N GLN A 41 5.54 -9.37 -6.29
CA GLN A 41 4.67 -8.27 -5.90
C GLN A 41 3.40 -8.80 -5.27
N LYS A 42 2.91 -8.06 -4.27
CA LYS A 42 1.66 -8.39 -3.61
C LYS A 42 0.85 -7.11 -3.44
N THR A 43 -0.39 -7.15 -3.88
CA THR A 43 -1.32 -6.05 -3.66
C THR A 43 -1.94 -6.21 -2.29
N VAL A 44 -1.81 -5.18 -1.46
CA VAL A 44 -2.40 -5.15 -0.13
C VAL A 44 -3.50 -4.12 -0.14
N ALA A 45 -4.72 -4.55 0.09
CA ALA A 45 -5.88 -3.67 0.04
C ALA A 45 -6.70 -3.84 1.31
N ALA A 46 -7.35 -2.75 1.72
CA ALA A 46 -8.20 -2.77 2.90
C ALA A 46 -9.55 -3.38 2.56
N PRO A 47 -10.32 -3.79 3.59
CA PRO A 47 -11.70 -4.21 3.37
C PRO A 47 -12.49 -3.09 2.68
N ILE A 48 -13.53 -3.47 1.96
CA ILE A 48 -14.26 -2.53 1.12
C ILE A 48 -14.94 -1.43 1.92
N GLU A 49 -15.22 -1.68 3.20
CA GLU A 49 -15.88 -0.68 4.04
C GLU A 49 -14.91 0.40 4.54
N VAL A 50 -13.62 0.23 4.33
CA VAL A 50 -12.63 1.21 4.79
C VAL A 50 -12.52 2.30 3.74
N LEU A 51 -12.98 3.49 4.08
CA LEU A 51 -12.98 4.65 3.20
C LEU A 51 -12.50 5.87 3.97
N PHE A 52 -11.86 6.78 3.26
CA PHE A 52 -11.37 8.02 3.84
C PHE A 52 -11.83 9.21 3.02
N ASP A 53 -11.93 10.36 3.67
CA ASP A 53 -12.37 11.58 3.00
C ASP A 53 -11.23 12.28 2.27
N SER A 54 -9.98 11.86 2.51
CA SER A 54 -8.84 12.48 1.84
C SER A 54 -7.85 11.44 1.39
N GLU A 55 -7.11 11.78 0.34
CA GLU A 55 -6.06 10.92 -0.17
C GLU A 55 -4.97 10.71 0.86
N THR A 56 -4.61 11.78 1.59
CA THR A 56 -3.57 11.69 2.60
C THR A 56 -3.92 10.68 3.68
N ALA A 57 -5.17 10.69 4.14
CA ALA A 57 -5.59 9.73 5.16
C ALA A 57 -5.54 8.30 4.62
N ALA A 58 -5.98 8.10 3.38
CA ALA A 58 -5.93 6.78 2.76
C ALA A 58 -4.49 6.31 2.58
N ASP A 59 -3.61 7.21 2.18
CA ASP A 59 -2.21 6.87 1.99
C ASP A 59 -1.54 6.47 3.30
N THR A 60 -1.85 7.19 4.39
CA THR A 60 -1.31 6.87 5.70
C THR A 60 -1.75 5.47 6.13
N TYR A 61 -3.01 5.16 5.91
CA TYR A 61 -3.54 3.84 6.23
C TYR A 61 -2.88 2.77 5.34
N SER A 62 -2.73 3.08 4.04
CA SER A 62 -2.13 2.14 3.10
C SER A 62 -0.71 1.78 3.52
N LEU A 63 0.07 2.77 3.92
CA LEU A 63 1.44 2.54 4.34
C LEU A 63 1.49 1.68 5.60
N ALA A 64 0.65 1.99 6.59
CA ALA A 64 0.61 1.23 7.82
C ALA A 64 0.18 -0.22 7.55
N MET A 65 -0.81 -0.39 6.68
CA MET A 65 -1.30 -1.70 6.32
C MET A 65 -0.22 -2.53 5.62
N ALA A 66 0.52 -1.91 4.72
CA ALA A 66 1.60 -2.58 4.00
C ALA A 66 2.71 -3.00 4.96
N LYS A 67 3.09 -2.11 5.88
CA LYS A 67 4.11 -2.44 6.87
C LYS A 67 3.68 -3.60 7.76
N LYS A 68 2.43 -3.60 8.17
CA LYS A 68 1.91 -4.70 8.99
C LYS A 68 1.96 -6.01 8.20
N TRP A 69 1.58 -5.98 6.93
CA TRP A 69 1.63 -7.18 6.10
C TRP A 69 3.06 -7.71 6.01
N ILE A 70 4.03 -6.81 5.82
CA ILE A 70 5.43 -7.20 5.75
C ILE A 70 5.88 -7.82 7.07
N ASP A 71 5.52 -7.19 8.19
CA ASP A 71 5.90 -7.71 9.50
C ASP A 71 5.32 -9.09 9.75
N ASP A 72 4.08 -9.32 9.31
CA ASP A 72 3.41 -10.61 9.51
C ASP A 72 4.00 -11.70 8.62
N ASN A 73 4.67 -11.33 7.54
CA ASN A 73 5.20 -12.26 6.55
C ASN A 73 6.72 -12.31 6.50
N SER A 74 7.38 -11.71 7.47
CA SER A 74 8.85 -11.69 7.51
C SER A 74 9.40 -12.73 8.45
#